data_95fdad19628349beddea0a084b652630
#
_entry.id   95fdad19628349beddea0a084b652630
#
_cell.length_a   1.000
_cell.length_b   1.000
_cell.length_c   1.000
_cell.angle_alpha   90.00
_cell.angle_beta   90.00
_cell.angle_gamma   90.00
#
_symmetry.space_group_name_H-M   'P 1'
#
loop_
_entity.id
_entity.type
_entity.pdbx_description
1 polymer ?
#
loop_
_entity_poly.entity_id
_entity_poly.type
_entity_poly.pdbx_seq_one_letter_code
_entity_poly.pdbx_strand_id
1 'polypeptide(L)'
;MPTGGAGCCGTPPRPGARDLPVRPPDFVIGAPDRLVRPPDSLVGNSNYSLAFSNGPPPTNADTETTMTRSLSRPTLLAVPIAFAAMLGVLVLLMGAGRGDGIAGPAADAAALRAAPDAPSPRATTDQRIRILQATVRADPRRADGYVLLADAYAQKVRETGDAAYYVRADAVLRRALQLAPGDPGALTERASLEASRHDFRSSLRDALAARRAAPDVAKPYGVLVDSLVELGRYGAAGRALQAMVDRRPDLAAYARVSYFREIHGDLRGAVAAMELAVSAGGGTPENTAYVQALLGDLEFARGELGAASVAYRQALFVLPHHAPSEVGLAKVEAARGDLAGAIRRLRGVVERLPLPQYVVALGETELAAGRPTAARRDLALVGVEGRLLARGGVNTDVDLALFEADHGSPTRAVTLARRAWAGAPSVRSADALGWAHTRAGDPVAGVRWAHRALRLGSRDPMFLYHAGMAARAAGERSLAHRWLTSALAANPRFSPLYAPRAARALKGLGR
;
A
#
# COMPACT_ATOMS: atom_id res chain seq x y z
N MET A 1 -11.69 -53.26 55.97
CA MET A 1 -10.41 -53.98 56.13
C MET A 1 -9.95 -54.47 54.76
N PRO A 2 -8.71 -54.53 54.50
CA PRO A 2 -7.60 -53.54 54.56
C PRO A 2 -7.02 -53.36 53.19
N THR A 3 -6.12 -52.49 53.06
CA THR A 3 -4.70 -52.24 52.84
C THR A 3 -4.53 -51.42 51.58
N GLY A 4 -3.84 -50.44 51.52
CA GLY A 4 -2.48 -50.11 51.83
C GLY A 4 -1.86 -49.52 50.62
N GLY A 5 -1.26 -48.40 50.78
CA GLY A 5 0.11 -48.24 50.42
C GLY A 5 0.44 -47.08 49.45
N ALA A 6 1.29 -46.19 49.99
CA ALA A 6 2.34 -45.42 49.34
C ALA A 6 1.93 -44.38 48.26
N GLY A 7 1.96 -43.08 48.39
CA GLY A 7 3.09 -42.24 48.75
C GLY A 7 4.08 -42.08 47.59
N CYS A 8 3.85 -41.00 46.74
CA CYS A 8 4.95 -40.43 45.95
C CYS A 8 4.78 -38.93 45.89
N CYS A 9 5.70 -38.25 46.60
CA CYS A 9 5.93 -36.80 46.52
C CYS A 9 6.33 -36.42 45.12
N GLY A 10 5.47 -35.68 44.43
CA GLY A 10 5.85 -34.96 43.20
C GLY A 10 6.23 -33.52 43.53
N THR A 11 7.50 -33.19 43.40
CA THR A 11 8.09 -31.87 43.51
C THR A 11 7.46 -30.92 42.47
N PRO A 12 7.18 -29.66 42.83
CA PRO A 12 6.70 -28.66 41.87
C PRO A 12 7.81 -28.30 40.86
N PRO A 13 7.48 -28.01 39.59
CA PRO A 13 8.45 -27.59 38.59
C PRO A 13 8.96 -26.19 38.94
N ARG A 14 10.28 -26.00 38.83
CA ARG A 14 11.00 -24.74 39.01
C ARG A 14 10.53 -23.68 38.02
N PRO A 15 10.34 -22.42 38.43
CA PRO A 15 10.19 -21.27 37.53
C PRO A 15 11.61 -20.85 37.07
N GLY A 16 11.90 -20.91 35.78
CA GLY A 16 13.20 -20.47 35.29
C GLY A 16 13.53 -20.87 33.86
N ALA A 17 12.80 -20.31 32.92
CA ALA A 17 13.35 -20.07 31.59
C ALA A 17 13.15 -18.58 31.33
N ARG A 18 14.20 -17.79 31.57
CA ARG A 18 14.28 -16.41 31.12
C ARG A 18 14.17 -16.42 29.61
N ASP A 19 13.15 -15.79 29.07
CA ASP A 19 13.08 -15.41 27.66
C ASP A 19 14.28 -14.52 27.37
N LEU A 20 15.34 -15.14 26.84
CA LEU A 20 16.41 -14.41 26.20
C LEU A 20 15.81 -13.67 25.02
N PRO A 21 16.16 -12.39 24.79
CA PRO A 21 15.72 -11.70 23.59
C PRO A 21 16.22 -12.50 22.39
N VAL A 22 15.29 -13.03 21.60
CA VAL A 22 15.58 -13.65 20.31
C VAL A 22 16.22 -12.54 19.48
N ARG A 23 17.55 -12.61 19.29
CA ARG A 23 18.23 -11.82 18.28
C ARG A 23 17.47 -12.06 16.96
N PRO A 24 17.11 -10.99 16.20
CA PRO A 24 16.57 -11.20 14.87
C PRO A 24 17.56 -12.07 14.12
N PRO A 25 17.12 -13.09 13.37
CA PRO A 25 18.02 -13.90 12.57
C PRO A 25 18.86 -12.96 11.73
N ASP A 26 20.18 -13.16 11.72
CA ASP A 26 21.08 -12.45 10.84
C ASP A 26 20.56 -12.64 9.42
N PHE A 27 19.92 -11.60 8.89
CA PHE A 27 19.39 -11.59 7.55
C PHE A 27 20.56 -11.55 6.60
N VAL A 28 20.98 -12.70 6.12
CA VAL A 28 21.80 -12.84 4.92
C VAL A 28 20.85 -12.69 3.70
N ILE A 29 20.21 -11.54 3.56
CA ILE A 29 20.09 -10.94 2.26
C ILE A 29 21.53 -10.54 1.98
N GLY A 30 22.20 -11.26 1.07
CA GLY A 30 23.64 -11.12 0.85
C GLY A 30 24.08 -9.69 0.95
N ALA A 31 25.28 -9.46 1.52
CA ALA A 31 25.77 -8.14 1.88
C ALA A 31 25.27 -7.07 0.91
N PRO A 32 24.86 -5.86 1.34
CA PRO A 32 24.23 -4.85 0.50
C PRO A 32 24.91 -4.64 -0.85
N ASP A 33 26.20 -4.92 -0.94
CA ASP A 33 27.00 -4.87 -2.16
C ASP A 33 26.67 -5.94 -3.23
N ARG A 34 26.01 -7.04 -2.90
CA ARG A 34 25.61 -8.04 -3.90
C ARG A 34 24.24 -7.81 -4.50
N LEU A 35 23.36 -7.09 -3.81
CA LEU A 35 22.05 -6.67 -4.33
C LEU A 35 22.13 -5.41 -5.20
N VAL A 36 23.28 -4.72 -5.29
CA VAL A 36 23.41 -3.35 -5.80
C VAL A 36 24.37 -3.26 -7.00
N ARG A 37 24.97 -4.33 -7.51
CA ARG A 37 25.72 -4.22 -8.76
C ARG A 37 24.81 -4.44 -9.96
N PRO A 38 24.50 -3.35 -10.74
CA PRO A 38 24.01 -3.55 -12.08
C PRO A 38 25.09 -4.26 -12.92
N PRO A 39 24.71 -5.04 -13.94
CA PRO A 39 25.70 -5.60 -14.85
C PRO A 39 26.54 -4.48 -15.48
N ASP A 40 27.84 -4.67 -15.58
CA ASP A 40 28.86 -3.69 -16.00
C ASP A 40 28.69 -3.12 -17.43
N SER A 41 27.58 -3.40 -18.12
CA SER A 41 27.34 -3.00 -19.51
C SER A 41 26.44 -1.77 -19.71
N LEU A 42 26.07 -1.02 -18.65
CA LEU A 42 25.21 0.16 -18.79
C LEU A 42 25.84 1.49 -18.32
N VAL A 43 27.18 1.56 -18.20
CA VAL A 43 27.88 2.84 -17.96
C VAL A 43 28.28 3.43 -19.31
N GLY A 44 27.30 3.99 -20.01
CA GLY A 44 27.52 4.86 -21.17
C GLY A 44 27.42 6.32 -20.75
N ASN A 45 28.51 7.05 -20.87
CA ASN A 45 28.61 8.50 -20.66
C ASN A 45 27.49 9.26 -21.34
N SER A 46 26.73 10.04 -20.59
CA SER A 46 25.95 11.17 -21.14
C SER A 46 25.94 12.32 -20.14
N ASN A 47 26.92 13.19 -20.30
CA ASN A 47 26.89 14.54 -19.74
C ASN A 47 25.79 15.34 -20.44
N TYR A 48 24.70 15.63 -19.77
CA TYR A 48 23.79 16.72 -20.15
C TYR A 48 23.70 17.71 -19.00
N SER A 49 24.44 18.79 -19.21
CA SER A 49 24.36 20.04 -18.44
C SER A 49 23.19 20.85 -19.00
N LEU A 50 22.08 20.97 -18.25
CA LEU A 50 20.99 21.89 -18.58
C LEU A 50 21.18 23.19 -17.80
N ALA A 51 21.63 24.23 -18.49
CA ALA A 51 21.67 25.59 -18.01
C ALA A 51 20.26 26.18 -18.01
N PHE A 52 19.79 26.63 -16.85
CA PHE A 52 18.56 27.41 -16.72
C PHE A 52 18.90 28.89 -16.98
N SER A 53 18.34 29.47 -18.06
CA SER A 53 18.32 30.90 -18.27
C SER A 53 17.05 31.51 -17.67
N ASN A 54 17.21 32.45 -16.76
CA ASN A 54 16.15 33.29 -16.21
C ASN A 54 15.72 34.34 -17.24
N GLY A 55 14.44 34.33 -17.64
CA GLY A 55 13.81 35.44 -18.36
C GLY A 55 12.46 35.76 -17.70
N PRO A 56 12.09 37.05 -17.58
CA PRO A 56 10.88 37.47 -16.86
C PRO A 56 9.59 37.23 -17.67
N PRO A 57 8.41 37.12 -17.01
CA PRO A 57 7.15 36.86 -17.69
C PRO A 57 6.59 38.13 -18.35
N PRO A 58 5.85 37.98 -19.48
CA PRO A 58 5.13 39.12 -20.07
C PRO A 58 3.79 39.33 -19.34
N THR A 59 3.54 40.59 -19.04
CA THR A 59 2.25 41.17 -18.67
C THR A 59 1.37 41.26 -19.90
N ASN A 60 0.09 40.83 -19.81
CA ASN A 60 -0.96 41.44 -20.61
C ASN A 60 -2.31 41.36 -19.89
N ALA A 61 -2.99 42.49 -20.03
CA ALA A 61 -4.24 42.85 -19.40
C ALA A 61 -5.48 42.44 -20.23
N ASP A 62 -6.61 42.40 -19.51
CA ASP A 62 -7.97 42.70 -19.93
C ASP A 62 -8.62 41.96 -21.10
N THR A 63 -9.64 41.17 -20.76
CA THR A 63 -11.00 41.40 -21.33
C THR A 63 -12.06 40.65 -20.49
N GLU A 64 -12.93 41.45 -19.85
CA GLU A 64 -14.23 41.04 -19.32
C GLU A 64 -15.15 40.60 -20.46
N THR A 65 -15.80 39.48 -20.33
CA THR A 65 -17.04 39.20 -21.04
C THR A 65 -18.00 38.43 -20.13
N THR A 66 -18.98 39.14 -19.65
CA THR A 66 -20.16 38.69 -18.92
C THR A 66 -21.00 37.78 -19.83
N MET A 67 -21.23 36.53 -19.43
CA MET A 67 -22.35 35.75 -19.95
C MET A 67 -23.03 34.97 -18.81
N THR A 68 -24.19 35.52 -18.44
CA THR A 68 -25.22 34.85 -17.67
C THR A 68 -25.73 33.61 -18.42
N ARG A 69 -25.65 32.42 -17.82
CA ARG A 69 -26.42 31.26 -18.26
C ARG A 69 -26.99 30.49 -17.08
N SER A 70 -28.29 30.26 -17.26
CA SER A 70 -29.25 29.57 -16.42
C SER A 70 -28.78 28.27 -15.79
N LEU A 71 -29.14 28.10 -14.52
CA LEU A 71 -29.04 26.88 -13.71
C LEU A 71 -29.96 25.78 -14.27
N SER A 72 -29.41 24.78 -14.93
CA SER A 72 -30.08 23.49 -15.10
C SER A 72 -29.49 22.52 -14.06
N ARG A 73 -30.36 21.90 -13.26
CA ARG A 73 -30.05 20.90 -12.25
C ARG A 73 -29.35 19.71 -12.89
N PRO A 74 -28.17 19.28 -12.41
CA PRO A 74 -27.64 17.99 -12.81
C PRO A 74 -28.34 16.88 -12.02
N THR A 75 -28.88 15.92 -12.74
CA THR A 75 -29.31 14.61 -12.30
C THR A 75 -28.12 13.93 -11.59
N LEU A 76 -28.33 13.54 -10.34
CA LEU A 76 -27.39 12.72 -9.54
C LEU A 76 -27.25 11.34 -10.19
N LEU A 77 -26.24 11.17 -11.04
CA LEU A 77 -25.72 9.86 -11.40
C LEU A 77 -24.80 9.42 -10.25
N ALA A 78 -25.25 8.40 -9.52
CA ALA A 78 -24.46 7.74 -8.51
C ALA A 78 -23.20 7.12 -9.16
N VAL A 79 -22.05 7.68 -8.88
CA VAL A 79 -20.75 7.15 -9.28
C VAL A 79 -20.31 6.16 -8.19
N PRO A 80 -20.07 4.89 -8.51
CA PRO A 80 -19.57 3.91 -7.54
C PRO A 80 -18.08 4.10 -7.32
N ILE A 81 -17.66 3.93 -6.09
CA ILE A 81 -16.38 4.32 -5.55
C ILE A 81 -15.72 3.12 -4.88
N ALA A 82 -14.42 2.96 -5.05
CA ALA A 82 -13.65 1.87 -4.47
C ALA A 82 -12.34 2.27 -3.81
N PHE A 83 -11.98 1.46 -2.86
CA PHE A 83 -10.82 1.55 -1.99
C PHE A 83 -9.79 0.46 -2.35
N ALA A 84 -8.58 0.83 -2.66
CA ALA A 84 -7.46 -0.10 -2.68
C ALA A 84 -6.38 0.46 -1.77
N ALA A 85 -6.14 -0.21 -0.65
CA ALA A 85 -5.02 0.11 0.21
C ALA A 85 -3.70 0.06 -0.58
N MET A 86 -2.75 0.87 -0.20
CA MET A 86 -1.45 1.09 -0.82
C MET A 86 -0.68 -0.19 -1.18
N LEU A 87 -0.99 -1.33 -0.54
CA LEU A 87 -0.37 -2.63 -0.79
C LEU A 87 -1.00 -3.40 -1.97
N GLY A 88 -2.30 -3.27 -2.22
CA GLY A 88 -2.96 -3.94 -3.35
C GLY A 88 -2.46 -3.46 -4.71
N VAL A 89 -1.94 -2.25 -4.78
CA VAL A 89 -1.37 -1.67 -6.01
C VAL A 89 0.01 -2.26 -6.33
N LEU A 90 0.83 -2.62 -5.32
CA LEU A 90 2.13 -3.24 -5.54
C LEU A 90 2.01 -4.61 -6.23
N VAL A 91 0.96 -5.37 -5.92
CA VAL A 91 0.69 -6.69 -6.51
C VAL A 91 0.32 -6.60 -8.00
N LEU A 92 -0.35 -5.54 -8.43
CA LEU A 92 -0.93 -5.41 -9.78
C LEU A 92 -0.03 -4.73 -10.81
N LEU A 93 1.10 -4.14 -10.41
CA LEU A 93 2.02 -3.41 -11.30
C LEU A 93 2.79 -4.28 -12.32
N MET A 94 2.47 -5.57 -12.46
CA MET A 94 3.33 -6.54 -13.17
C MET A 94 2.86 -6.94 -14.57
N GLY A 95 1.89 -6.24 -15.18
CA GLY A 95 1.28 -6.66 -16.44
C GLY A 95 2.06 -6.36 -17.73
N ALA A 96 3.14 -5.59 -17.75
CA ALA A 96 3.75 -5.13 -18.99
C ALA A 96 5.28 -5.07 -18.98
N GLY A 97 5.94 -6.21 -18.86
CA GLY A 97 7.38 -6.32 -19.12
C GLY A 97 7.64 -7.17 -20.36
N ARG A 98 8.31 -6.61 -21.38
CA ARG A 98 8.84 -7.39 -22.51
C ARG A 98 9.78 -8.45 -21.95
N GLY A 99 9.42 -9.73 -22.11
CA GLY A 99 10.28 -10.87 -21.81
C GLY A 99 10.76 -11.49 -23.11
N ASP A 100 12.06 -11.45 -23.35
CA ASP A 100 12.70 -12.31 -24.31
C ASP A 100 12.99 -13.67 -23.67
N GLY A 101 12.51 -14.74 -24.32
CA GLY A 101 13.00 -16.10 -24.22
C GLY A 101 12.54 -16.96 -23.05
N ILE A 102 11.58 -17.80 -23.30
CA ILE A 102 11.46 -19.27 -23.14
C ILE A 102 10.00 -19.64 -23.48
N ALA A 103 9.81 -20.60 -24.38
CA ALA A 103 8.50 -21.04 -24.89
C ALA A 103 7.68 -21.71 -23.73
N GLY A 104 6.62 -21.02 -23.30
CA GLY A 104 5.61 -21.44 -22.33
C GLY A 104 4.36 -20.58 -22.54
N PRO A 105 3.31 -20.70 -21.75
CA PRO A 105 2.07 -19.92 -21.89
C PRO A 105 2.27 -18.40 -22.02
N ALA A 106 3.46 -17.88 -21.69
CA ALA A 106 3.86 -16.51 -21.98
C ALA A 106 4.01 -16.22 -23.48
N ALA A 107 4.33 -17.23 -24.31
CA ALA A 107 4.42 -17.09 -25.76
C ALA A 107 3.03 -16.87 -26.37
N ASP A 108 2.00 -17.53 -25.85
CA ASP A 108 0.62 -17.36 -26.31
C ASP A 108 0.04 -15.99 -25.94
N ALA A 109 0.36 -15.48 -24.76
CA ALA A 109 0.00 -14.12 -24.37
C ALA A 109 0.76 -13.06 -25.19
N ALA A 110 2.01 -13.34 -25.59
CA ALA A 110 2.76 -12.49 -26.50
C ALA A 110 2.20 -12.56 -27.92
N ALA A 111 1.78 -13.74 -28.37
CA ALA A 111 1.12 -13.96 -29.68
C ALA A 111 -0.24 -13.24 -29.73
N LEU A 112 -1.02 -13.25 -28.64
CA LEU A 112 -2.27 -12.50 -28.56
C LEU A 112 -2.05 -10.98 -28.59
N ARG A 113 -0.94 -10.49 -28.01
CA ARG A 113 -0.53 -9.07 -28.09
C ARG A 113 -0.01 -8.69 -29.47
N ALA A 114 0.50 -9.66 -30.24
CA ALA A 114 0.96 -9.48 -31.61
C ALA A 114 -0.15 -9.72 -32.65
N ALA A 115 -1.34 -10.16 -32.24
CA ALA A 115 -2.49 -10.32 -33.14
C ALA A 115 -2.90 -8.97 -33.76
N PRO A 116 -3.44 -8.94 -34.98
CA PRO A 116 -3.90 -7.71 -35.64
C PRO A 116 -4.90 -6.91 -34.83
N ASP A 117 -5.68 -7.59 -33.95
CA ASP A 117 -6.67 -7.02 -33.05
C ASP A 117 -6.14 -6.74 -31.62
N ALA A 118 -4.83 -6.89 -31.42
CA ALA A 118 -4.25 -6.59 -30.10
C ALA A 118 -4.41 -5.09 -29.76
N PRO A 119 -4.76 -4.75 -28.50
CA PRO A 119 -4.89 -3.36 -28.10
C PRO A 119 -3.56 -2.61 -28.29
N SER A 120 -3.62 -1.47 -29.00
CA SER A 120 -2.48 -0.58 -29.11
C SER A 120 -1.91 -0.25 -27.71
N PRO A 121 -0.58 -0.10 -27.55
CA PRO A 121 0.01 0.40 -26.30
C PRO A 121 -0.54 1.76 -25.84
N ARG A 122 -1.13 2.53 -26.77
CA ARG A 122 -1.79 3.81 -26.51
C ARG A 122 -3.30 3.70 -26.24
N ALA A 123 -3.89 2.50 -26.32
CA ALA A 123 -5.30 2.30 -26.08
C ALA A 123 -5.65 2.58 -24.61
N THR A 124 -6.75 3.29 -24.40
CA THR A 124 -7.30 3.49 -23.04
C THR A 124 -7.73 2.15 -22.43
N THR A 125 -7.82 2.08 -21.12
CA THR A 125 -8.30 0.87 -20.43
C THR A 125 -9.68 0.45 -20.89
N ASP A 126 -10.58 1.40 -21.16
CA ASP A 126 -11.92 1.10 -21.69
C ASP A 126 -11.86 0.51 -23.11
N GLN A 127 -10.95 0.99 -23.95
CA GLN A 127 -10.72 0.41 -25.28
C GLN A 127 -10.17 -1.00 -25.16
N ARG A 128 -9.17 -1.20 -24.28
CA ARG A 128 -8.61 -2.55 -24.01
C ARG A 128 -9.69 -3.52 -23.52
N ILE A 129 -10.54 -3.11 -22.60
CA ILE A 129 -11.66 -3.93 -22.09
C ILE A 129 -12.58 -4.32 -23.26
N ARG A 130 -13.00 -3.38 -24.11
CA ARG A 130 -13.88 -3.68 -25.25
C ARG A 130 -13.27 -4.68 -26.23
N ILE A 131 -11.99 -4.48 -26.57
CA ILE A 131 -11.26 -5.39 -27.48
C ILE A 131 -11.18 -6.79 -26.87
N LEU A 132 -10.74 -6.90 -25.61
CA LEU A 132 -10.61 -8.18 -24.93
C LEU A 132 -11.94 -8.88 -24.70
N GLN A 133 -13.02 -8.13 -24.45
CA GLN A 133 -14.38 -8.69 -24.43
C GLN A 133 -14.81 -9.25 -25.79
N ALA A 134 -14.43 -8.60 -26.89
CA ALA A 134 -14.67 -9.13 -28.24
C ALA A 134 -13.84 -10.39 -28.49
N THR A 135 -12.56 -10.38 -28.10
CA THR A 135 -11.65 -11.54 -28.22
C THR A 135 -12.20 -12.78 -27.51
N VAL A 136 -12.60 -12.66 -26.23
CA VAL A 136 -13.15 -13.81 -25.49
C VAL A 136 -14.53 -14.28 -25.99
N ARG A 137 -15.28 -13.41 -26.68
CA ARG A 137 -16.52 -13.84 -27.37
C ARG A 137 -16.22 -14.61 -28.68
N ALA A 138 -15.20 -14.18 -29.42
CA ALA A 138 -14.78 -14.82 -30.62
C ALA A 138 -14.16 -16.21 -30.37
N ASP A 139 -13.37 -16.35 -29.31
CA ASP A 139 -12.78 -17.60 -28.89
C ASP A 139 -13.02 -17.88 -27.40
N PRO A 140 -14.18 -18.42 -27.00
CA PRO A 140 -14.56 -18.63 -25.62
C PRO A 140 -13.84 -19.81 -24.93
N ARG A 141 -13.01 -20.56 -25.65
CA ARG A 141 -12.22 -21.70 -25.13
C ARG A 141 -10.79 -21.32 -24.81
N ARG A 142 -10.36 -20.14 -25.15
CA ARG A 142 -8.98 -19.66 -24.96
C ARG A 142 -8.82 -18.99 -23.60
N ALA A 143 -8.09 -19.62 -22.68
CA ALA A 143 -7.96 -19.19 -21.30
C ALA A 143 -7.23 -17.85 -21.14
N ASP A 144 -6.16 -17.61 -21.93
CA ASP A 144 -5.33 -16.40 -21.84
C ASP A 144 -6.09 -15.10 -22.14
N GLY A 145 -7.09 -15.14 -23.03
CA GLY A 145 -7.96 -13.98 -23.28
C GLY A 145 -8.69 -13.50 -22.01
N TYR A 146 -9.16 -14.45 -21.21
CA TYR A 146 -9.81 -14.13 -19.92
C TYR A 146 -8.82 -13.59 -18.89
N VAL A 147 -7.58 -14.07 -18.87
CA VAL A 147 -6.51 -13.57 -17.99
C VAL A 147 -6.18 -12.11 -18.32
N LEU A 148 -6.02 -11.78 -19.61
CA LEU A 148 -5.78 -10.42 -20.05
C LEU A 148 -6.96 -9.47 -19.75
N LEU A 149 -8.19 -9.98 -19.87
CA LEU A 149 -9.39 -9.21 -19.52
C LEU A 149 -9.47 -8.94 -18.02
N ALA A 150 -9.05 -9.90 -17.19
CA ALA A 150 -8.97 -9.69 -15.73
C ALA A 150 -7.96 -8.59 -15.37
N ASP A 151 -6.77 -8.60 -15.98
CA ASP A 151 -5.76 -7.54 -15.81
C ASP A 151 -6.33 -6.16 -16.19
N ALA A 152 -7.05 -6.07 -17.32
CA ALA A 152 -7.69 -4.83 -17.75
C ALA A 152 -8.80 -4.37 -16.78
N TYR A 153 -9.57 -5.28 -16.19
CA TYR A 153 -10.53 -4.92 -15.13
C TYR A 153 -9.83 -4.47 -13.85
N ALA A 154 -8.76 -5.13 -13.44
CA ALA A 154 -7.96 -4.70 -12.30
C ALA A 154 -7.35 -3.30 -12.51
N GLN A 155 -6.87 -3.02 -13.74
CA GLN A 155 -6.43 -1.69 -14.14
C GLN A 155 -7.56 -0.65 -13.99
N LYS A 156 -8.78 -1.00 -14.40
CA LYS A 156 -9.93 -0.09 -14.28
C LYS A 156 -10.26 0.26 -12.84
N VAL A 157 -10.10 -0.69 -11.90
CA VAL A 157 -10.24 -0.37 -10.46
C VAL A 157 -9.23 0.69 -10.03
N ARG A 158 -7.98 0.59 -10.45
CA ARG A 158 -6.94 1.58 -10.10
C ARG A 158 -7.27 2.98 -10.60
N GLU A 159 -7.85 3.07 -11.80
CA GLU A 159 -8.21 4.35 -12.42
C GLU A 159 -9.46 5.00 -11.82
N THR A 160 -10.45 4.18 -11.49
CA THR A 160 -11.79 4.69 -11.13
C THR A 160 -12.16 4.49 -9.68
N GLY A 161 -11.46 3.58 -9.01
CA GLY A 161 -11.85 3.12 -7.70
C GLY A 161 -13.10 2.21 -7.67
N ASP A 162 -13.73 1.85 -8.79
CA ASP A 162 -14.96 1.04 -8.81
C ASP A 162 -14.68 -0.44 -8.53
N ALA A 163 -15.01 -0.89 -7.31
CA ALA A 163 -14.85 -2.27 -6.87
C ALA A 163 -15.69 -3.29 -7.66
N ALA A 164 -16.70 -2.86 -8.42
CA ALA A 164 -17.47 -3.75 -9.27
C ALA A 164 -16.60 -4.43 -10.34
N TYR A 165 -15.51 -3.80 -10.74
CA TYR A 165 -14.54 -4.41 -11.65
C TYR A 165 -13.75 -5.57 -11.01
N TYR A 166 -13.57 -5.61 -9.69
CA TYR A 166 -13.03 -6.81 -9.03
C TYR A 166 -13.95 -8.02 -9.18
N VAL A 167 -15.27 -7.80 -9.09
CA VAL A 167 -16.25 -8.88 -9.29
C VAL A 167 -16.18 -9.39 -10.73
N ARG A 168 -16.02 -8.50 -11.72
CA ARG A 168 -15.86 -8.86 -13.11
C ARG A 168 -14.56 -9.60 -13.37
N ALA A 169 -13.44 -9.14 -12.77
CA ALA A 169 -12.15 -9.81 -12.87
C ALA A 169 -12.20 -11.23 -12.30
N ASP A 170 -12.83 -11.41 -11.14
CA ASP A 170 -13.01 -12.72 -10.52
C ASP A 170 -13.83 -13.69 -11.42
N ALA A 171 -14.90 -13.19 -12.03
CA ALA A 171 -15.74 -14.00 -12.90
C ALA A 171 -14.96 -14.51 -14.13
N VAL A 172 -14.15 -13.66 -14.78
CA VAL A 172 -13.35 -14.07 -15.94
C VAL A 172 -12.17 -14.97 -15.55
N LEU A 173 -11.54 -14.75 -14.38
CA LEU A 173 -10.48 -15.63 -13.88
C LEU A 173 -11.01 -17.01 -13.49
N ARG A 174 -12.21 -17.10 -12.91
CA ARG A 174 -12.87 -18.41 -12.70
C ARG A 174 -13.06 -19.13 -14.03
N ARG A 175 -13.46 -18.42 -15.09
CA ARG A 175 -13.60 -19.04 -16.42
C ARG A 175 -12.26 -19.49 -16.98
N ALA A 176 -11.20 -18.68 -16.88
CA ALA A 176 -9.85 -19.07 -17.29
C ALA A 176 -9.41 -20.37 -16.60
N LEU A 177 -9.61 -20.47 -15.28
CA LEU A 177 -9.22 -21.65 -14.49
C LEU A 177 -10.14 -22.87 -14.67
N GLN A 178 -11.36 -22.68 -15.14
CA GLN A 178 -12.18 -23.82 -15.62
C GLN A 178 -11.64 -24.41 -16.92
N LEU A 179 -11.12 -23.58 -17.81
CA LEU A 179 -10.53 -23.99 -19.09
C LEU A 179 -9.13 -24.59 -18.90
N ALA A 180 -8.34 -24.00 -18.00
CA ALA A 180 -6.96 -24.40 -17.71
C ALA A 180 -6.68 -24.34 -16.19
N PRO A 181 -7.05 -25.38 -15.39
CA PRO A 181 -7.00 -25.35 -13.94
C PRO A 181 -5.59 -25.14 -13.35
N GLY A 182 -4.56 -25.52 -14.06
CA GLY A 182 -3.16 -25.40 -13.64
C GLY A 182 -2.41 -24.22 -14.28
N ASP A 183 -3.08 -23.36 -15.05
CA ASP A 183 -2.42 -22.25 -15.74
C ASP A 183 -1.76 -21.28 -14.73
N PRO A 184 -0.42 -21.11 -14.77
CA PRO A 184 0.29 -20.29 -13.82
C PRO A 184 -0.03 -18.79 -13.95
N GLY A 185 -0.41 -18.34 -15.15
CA GLY A 185 -0.83 -16.96 -15.39
C GLY A 185 -2.16 -16.68 -14.72
N ALA A 186 -3.18 -17.49 -14.96
CA ALA A 186 -4.50 -17.36 -14.35
C ALA A 186 -4.45 -17.49 -12.82
N LEU A 187 -3.65 -18.42 -12.29
CA LEU A 187 -3.42 -18.57 -10.85
C LEU A 187 -2.73 -17.33 -10.27
N THR A 188 -1.74 -16.77 -10.94
CA THR A 188 -1.05 -15.55 -10.49
C THR A 188 -1.97 -14.34 -10.49
N GLU A 189 -2.77 -14.15 -11.55
CA GLU A 189 -3.73 -13.04 -11.61
C GLU A 189 -4.83 -13.18 -10.57
N ARG A 190 -5.32 -14.40 -10.31
CA ARG A 190 -6.30 -14.61 -9.23
C ARG A 190 -5.70 -14.34 -7.86
N ALA A 191 -4.48 -14.80 -7.60
CA ALA A 191 -3.77 -14.48 -6.38
C ALA A 191 -3.57 -12.96 -6.20
N SER A 192 -3.27 -12.26 -7.29
CA SER A 192 -3.14 -10.78 -7.30
C SER A 192 -4.47 -10.10 -6.98
N LEU A 193 -5.57 -10.58 -7.56
CA LEU A 193 -6.92 -10.08 -7.28
C LEU A 193 -7.32 -10.31 -5.82
N GLU A 194 -7.05 -11.51 -5.27
CA GLU A 194 -7.32 -11.84 -3.88
C GLU A 194 -6.50 -10.96 -2.91
N ALA A 195 -5.21 -10.74 -3.21
CA ALA A 195 -4.37 -9.80 -2.46
C ALA A 195 -4.94 -8.38 -2.50
N SER A 196 -5.45 -7.92 -3.65
CA SER A 196 -6.07 -6.60 -3.79
C SER A 196 -7.38 -6.46 -3.02
N ARG A 197 -8.05 -7.58 -2.77
CA ARG A 197 -9.23 -7.67 -1.89
C ARG A 197 -8.87 -7.90 -0.42
N HIS A 198 -7.57 -7.97 -0.09
CA HIS A 198 -7.02 -8.30 1.22
C HIS A 198 -7.41 -9.71 1.73
N ASP A 199 -7.71 -10.65 0.82
CA ASP A 199 -7.80 -12.07 1.13
C ASP A 199 -6.43 -12.74 0.93
N PHE A 200 -5.52 -12.43 1.82
CA PHE A 200 -4.13 -12.89 1.73
C PHE A 200 -3.97 -14.40 1.92
N ARG A 201 -4.94 -15.08 2.53
CA ARG A 201 -4.89 -16.55 2.68
C ARG A 201 -5.17 -17.25 1.37
N SER A 202 -6.19 -16.82 0.64
CA SER A 202 -6.50 -17.31 -0.70
C SER A 202 -5.38 -16.96 -1.66
N SER A 203 -4.94 -15.70 -1.65
CA SER A 203 -3.81 -15.23 -2.45
C SER A 203 -2.54 -16.07 -2.24
N LEU A 204 -2.18 -16.37 -0.98
CA LEU A 204 -1.03 -17.24 -0.68
C LEU A 204 -1.18 -18.64 -1.29
N ARG A 205 -2.37 -19.23 -1.21
CA ARG A 205 -2.65 -20.57 -1.74
C ARG A 205 -2.43 -20.60 -3.26
N ASP A 206 -2.99 -19.63 -3.98
CA ASP A 206 -2.93 -19.57 -5.42
C ASP A 206 -1.55 -19.15 -5.92
N ALA A 207 -0.86 -18.22 -5.24
CA ALA A 207 0.53 -17.87 -5.53
C ALA A 207 1.49 -19.07 -5.35
N LEU A 208 1.26 -19.92 -4.34
CA LEU A 208 2.02 -21.15 -4.16
C LEU A 208 1.75 -22.16 -5.28
N ALA A 209 0.51 -22.26 -5.76
CA ALA A 209 0.15 -23.12 -6.88
C ALA A 209 0.80 -22.60 -8.18
N ALA A 210 0.73 -21.30 -8.47
CA ALA A 210 1.35 -20.66 -9.61
C ALA A 210 2.88 -20.86 -9.62
N ARG A 211 3.54 -20.67 -8.47
CA ARG A 211 4.98 -20.92 -8.32
C ARG A 211 5.36 -22.37 -8.58
N ARG A 212 4.55 -23.34 -8.15
CA ARG A 212 4.82 -24.76 -8.45
C ARG A 212 4.70 -25.07 -9.94
N ALA A 213 3.72 -24.45 -10.61
CA ALA A 213 3.49 -24.63 -12.04
C ALA A 213 4.56 -23.95 -12.91
N ALA A 214 5.11 -22.81 -12.45
CA ALA A 214 6.12 -22.04 -13.17
C ALA A 214 7.21 -21.52 -12.19
N PRO A 215 8.13 -22.40 -11.73
CA PRO A 215 9.10 -22.05 -10.69
C PRO A 215 10.14 -21.01 -11.12
N ASP A 216 10.38 -20.86 -12.42
CA ASP A 216 11.36 -19.91 -12.95
C ASP A 216 10.78 -18.52 -13.27
N VAL A 217 9.47 -18.36 -13.16
CA VAL A 217 8.78 -17.09 -13.42
C VAL A 217 8.78 -16.24 -12.14
N ALA A 218 9.24 -14.99 -12.21
CA ALA A 218 9.35 -14.09 -11.09
C ALA A 218 7.98 -13.61 -10.54
N LYS A 219 6.97 -13.44 -11.41
CA LYS A 219 5.68 -12.84 -11.07
C LYS A 219 4.94 -13.54 -9.91
N PRO A 220 4.82 -14.88 -9.85
CA PRO A 220 4.21 -15.57 -8.70
C PRO A 220 4.93 -15.30 -7.38
N TYR A 221 6.26 -15.11 -7.40
CA TYR A 221 7.01 -14.79 -6.18
C TYR A 221 6.68 -13.43 -5.63
N GLY A 222 6.39 -12.43 -6.47
CA GLY A 222 5.96 -11.11 -6.03
C GLY A 222 4.67 -11.19 -5.20
N VAL A 223 3.64 -11.86 -5.72
CA VAL A 223 2.38 -12.06 -5.01
C VAL A 223 2.57 -12.88 -3.73
N LEU A 224 3.48 -13.87 -3.77
CA LEU A 224 3.83 -14.67 -2.62
C LEU A 224 4.47 -13.82 -1.50
N VAL A 225 5.38 -12.91 -1.86
CA VAL A 225 6.00 -11.95 -0.92
C VAL A 225 4.92 -11.11 -0.24
N ASP A 226 4.04 -10.48 -1.02
CA ASP A 226 3.00 -9.59 -0.49
C ASP A 226 2.08 -10.34 0.47
N SER A 227 1.60 -11.52 0.07
CA SER A 227 0.73 -12.35 0.92
C SER A 227 1.42 -12.80 2.21
N LEU A 228 2.71 -13.19 2.14
CA LEU A 228 3.47 -13.62 3.31
C LEU A 228 3.75 -12.49 4.29
N VAL A 229 4.02 -11.28 3.79
CA VAL A 229 4.21 -10.08 4.62
C VAL A 229 2.92 -9.78 5.38
N GLU A 230 1.78 -9.74 4.70
CA GLU A 230 0.50 -9.43 5.34
C GLU A 230 0.02 -10.54 6.28
N LEU A 231 0.41 -11.79 6.05
CA LEU A 231 0.19 -12.88 6.98
C LEU A 231 1.23 -12.96 8.12
N GLY A 232 2.12 -11.97 8.25
CA GLY A 232 3.12 -11.90 9.30
C GLY A 232 4.22 -12.96 9.22
N ARG A 233 4.38 -13.60 8.05
CA ARG A 233 5.36 -14.67 7.78
C ARG A 233 6.64 -14.11 7.18
N TYR A 234 7.24 -13.13 7.86
CA TYR A 234 8.33 -12.29 7.32
C TYR A 234 9.57 -13.07 6.89
N GLY A 235 10.00 -14.09 7.63
CA GLY A 235 11.13 -14.93 7.23
C GLY A 235 10.88 -15.69 5.92
N ALA A 236 9.67 -16.16 5.69
CA ALA A 236 9.29 -16.79 4.41
C ALA A 236 9.16 -15.74 3.29
N ALA A 237 8.66 -14.54 3.61
CA ALA A 237 8.59 -13.42 2.68
C ALA A 237 9.99 -13.02 2.19
N GLY A 238 10.97 -12.89 3.08
CA GLY A 238 12.36 -12.57 2.71
C GLY A 238 12.97 -13.61 1.77
N ARG A 239 12.75 -14.92 2.01
CA ARG A 239 13.22 -15.97 1.09
C ARG A 239 12.53 -15.91 -0.28
N ALA A 240 11.23 -15.66 -0.31
CA ALA A 240 10.49 -15.50 -1.56
C ALA A 240 10.95 -14.24 -2.32
N LEU A 241 11.23 -13.15 -1.60
CA LEU A 241 11.73 -11.91 -2.16
C LEU A 241 13.12 -12.10 -2.79
N GLN A 242 14.05 -12.77 -2.10
CA GLN A 242 15.35 -13.10 -2.66
C GLN A 242 15.20 -13.93 -3.94
N ALA A 243 14.37 -14.97 -3.90
CA ALA A 243 14.10 -15.79 -5.08
C ALA A 243 13.45 -15.02 -6.25
N MET A 244 12.69 -13.96 -5.98
CA MET A 244 12.17 -13.05 -6.99
C MET A 244 13.28 -12.21 -7.63
N VAL A 245 14.13 -11.59 -6.79
CA VAL A 245 15.26 -10.75 -7.24
C VAL A 245 16.24 -11.56 -8.07
N ASP A 246 16.57 -12.80 -7.64
CA ASP A 246 17.49 -13.68 -8.38
C ASP A 246 16.98 -14.05 -9.78
N ARG A 247 15.65 -14.08 -9.97
CA ARG A 247 15.04 -14.36 -11.26
C ARG A 247 14.90 -13.13 -12.14
N ARG A 248 14.50 -12.03 -11.54
CA ARG A 248 14.25 -10.78 -12.26
C ARG A 248 14.39 -9.57 -11.35
N PRO A 249 15.56 -8.90 -11.36
CA PRO A 249 15.80 -7.66 -10.63
C PRO A 249 15.21 -6.47 -11.40
N ASP A 250 13.88 -6.30 -11.32
CA ASP A 250 13.15 -5.24 -12.01
C ASP A 250 12.48 -4.28 -11.01
N LEU A 251 11.76 -3.29 -11.55
CA LEU A 251 10.97 -2.32 -10.77
C LEU A 251 10.17 -2.99 -9.65
N ALA A 252 9.49 -4.08 -9.97
CA ALA A 252 8.59 -4.74 -9.05
C ALA A 252 9.32 -5.51 -7.94
N ALA A 253 10.49 -6.08 -8.26
CA ALA A 253 11.36 -6.71 -7.28
C ALA A 253 11.96 -5.66 -6.33
N TYR A 254 12.52 -4.57 -6.88
CA TYR A 254 13.15 -3.51 -6.08
C TYR A 254 12.13 -2.76 -5.21
N ALA A 255 10.93 -2.51 -5.69
CA ALA A 255 9.87 -1.89 -4.88
C ALA A 255 9.50 -2.76 -3.66
N ARG A 256 9.49 -4.10 -3.80
CA ARG A 256 9.27 -5.02 -2.68
C ARG A 256 10.46 -5.10 -1.74
N VAL A 257 11.69 -5.04 -2.25
CA VAL A 257 12.91 -4.90 -1.42
C VAL A 257 12.81 -3.63 -0.57
N SER A 258 12.39 -2.52 -1.18
CA SER A 258 12.19 -1.26 -0.48
C SER A 258 11.19 -1.40 0.67
N TYR A 259 9.98 -1.89 0.39
CA TYR A 259 8.94 -2.08 1.41
C TYR A 259 9.38 -3.05 2.51
N PHE A 260 10.05 -4.15 2.15
CA PHE A 260 10.55 -5.09 3.12
C PHE A 260 11.59 -4.47 4.07
N ARG A 261 12.49 -3.62 3.56
CA ARG A 261 13.46 -2.86 4.37
C ARG A 261 12.76 -1.82 5.25
N GLU A 262 11.78 -1.12 4.72
CA GLU A 262 10.98 -0.12 5.45
C GLU A 262 10.34 -0.71 6.70
N ILE A 263 9.61 -1.83 6.58
CA ILE A 263 8.96 -2.46 7.72
C ILE A 263 9.95 -3.02 8.77
N HIS A 264 11.22 -3.26 8.37
CA HIS A 264 12.31 -3.63 9.26
C HIS A 264 13.13 -2.43 9.79
N GLY A 265 12.69 -1.20 9.51
CA GLY A 265 13.29 0.04 10.02
C GLY A 265 14.53 0.52 9.28
N ASP A 266 14.93 -0.14 8.19
CA ASP A 266 16.01 0.30 7.31
C ASP A 266 15.50 1.29 6.25
N LEU A 267 15.17 2.51 6.68
CA LEU A 267 14.66 3.53 5.77
C LEU A 267 15.67 4.00 4.71
N ARG A 268 16.99 3.98 5.02
CA ARG A 268 18.00 4.33 4.02
C ARG A 268 18.08 3.27 2.92
N GLY A 269 18.15 2.02 3.30
CA GLY A 269 18.13 0.92 2.34
C GLY A 269 16.80 0.81 1.58
N ALA A 270 15.67 1.22 2.20
CA ALA A 270 14.38 1.30 1.52
C ALA A 270 14.41 2.36 0.41
N VAL A 271 14.90 3.57 0.69
CA VAL A 271 15.07 4.64 -0.32
C VAL A 271 15.98 4.17 -1.45
N ALA A 272 17.17 3.63 -1.14
CA ALA A 272 18.09 3.16 -2.16
C ALA A 272 17.48 2.07 -3.06
N ALA A 273 16.71 1.14 -2.48
CA ALA A 273 16.00 0.12 -3.26
C ALA A 273 14.87 0.73 -4.11
N MET A 274 14.17 1.76 -3.63
CA MET A 274 13.14 2.45 -4.42
C MET A 274 13.73 3.27 -5.56
N GLU A 275 14.90 3.87 -5.37
CA GLU A 275 15.65 4.53 -6.45
C GLU A 275 16.06 3.55 -7.56
N LEU A 276 16.45 2.30 -7.18
CA LEU A 276 16.67 1.24 -8.17
C LEU A 276 15.38 0.87 -8.90
N ALA A 277 14.23 0.82 -8.21
CA ALA A 277 12.94 0.58 -8.85
C ALA A 277 12.60 1.69 -9.87
N VAL A 278 12.83 2.95 -9.52
CA VAL A 278 12.66 4.10 -10.41
C VAL A 278 13.59 3.99 -11.63
N SER A 279 14.85 3.66 -11.40
CA SER A 279 15.88 3.54 -12.47
C SER A 279 15.61 2.37 -13.41
N ALA A 280 15.04 1.27 -12.90
CA ALA A 280 14.66 0.11 -13.71
C ALA A 280 13.51 0.42 -14.72
N GLY A 281 12.80 1.50 -14.49
CA GLY A 281 11.69 1.94 -15.34
C GLY A 281 10.44 1.08 -15.24
N GLY A 282 9.29 1.66 -15.52
CA GLY A 282 7.98 1.02 -15.27
C GLY A 282 7.31 0.37 -16.47
N GLY A 283 7.84 0.53 -17.68
CA GLY A 283 7.18 0.08 -18.91
C GLY A 283 5.85 0.80 -19.21
N THR A 284 5.20 1.38 -18.20
CA THR A 284 3.99 2.21 -18.33
C THR A 284 4.13 3.49 -17.49
N PRO A 285 3.48 4.60 -17.88
CA PRO A 285 3.46 5.83 -17.09
C PRO A 285 2.96 5.63 -15.66
N GLU A 286 1.94 4.79 -15.48
CA GLU A 286 1.37 4.48 -14.16
C GLU A 286 2.39 3.82 -13.22
N ASN A 287 3.09 2.80 -13.70
CA ASN A 287 4.10 2.11 -12.89
C ASN A 287 5.23 3.06 -12.47
N THR A 288 5.68 3.91 -13.39
CA THR A 288 6.71 4.91 -13.12
C THR A 288 6.20 5.95 -12.10
N ALA A 289 5.00 6.49 -12.30
CA ALA A 289 4.41 7.45 -11.36
C ALA A 289 4.21 6.82 -9.97
N TYR A 290 3.83 5.56 -9.92
CA TYR A 290 3.60 4.85 -8.67
C TYR A 290 4.90 4.70 -7.85
N VAL A 291 5.99 4.19 -8.43
CA VAL A 291 7.26 4.05 -7.68
C VAL A 291 7.86 5.40 -7.30
N GLN A 292 7.65 6.43 -8.11
CA GLN A 292 8.00 7.82 -7.75
C GLN A 292 7.18 8.31 -6.54
N ALA A 293 5.89 7.98 -6.48
CA ALA A 293 5.06 8.31 -5.33
C ALA A 293 5.52 7.57 -4.05
N LEU A 294 5.88 6.29 -4.17
CA LEU A 294 6.43 5.52 -3.05
C LEU A 294 7.78 6.08 -2.57
N LEU A 295 8.65 6.52 -3.49
CA LEU A 295 9.88 7.23 -3.12
C LEU A 295 9.55 8.51 -2.36
N GLY A 296 8.57 9.26 -2.83
CA GLY A 296 8.08 10.46 -2.13
C GLY A 296 7.54 10.15 -0.72
N ASP A 297 6.80 9.06 -0.53
CA ASP A 297 6.30 8.65 0.79
C ASP A 297 7.44 8.25 1.74
N LEU A 298 8.47 7.54 1.26
CA LEU A 298 9.66 7.19 2.06
C LEU A 298 10.43 8.45 2.49
N GLU A 299 10.63 9.40 1.58
CA GLU A 299 11.30 10.66 1.89
C GLU A 299 10.48 11.52 2.85
N PHE A 300 9.15 11.53 2.69
CA PHE A 300 8.26 12.18 3.64
C PHE A 300 8.34 11.53 5.03
N ALA A 301 8.35 10.20 5.12
CA ALA A 301 8.48 9.48 6.40
C ALA A 301 9.80 9.80 7.11
N ARG A 302 10.88 10.11 6.37
CA ARG A 302 12.17 10.57 6.89
C ARG A 302 12.20 12.06 7.25
N GLY A 303 11.14 12.81 6.96
CA GLY A 303 11.09 14.26 7.16
C GLY A 303 11.75 15.09 6.04
N GLU A 304 12.20 14.46 4.97
CA GLU A 304 12.89 15.07 3.83
C GLU A 304 11.88 15.69 2.84
N LEU A 305 11.18 16.74 3.30
CA LEU A 305 10.08 17.36 2.55
C LEU A 305 10.47 17.90 1.16
N GLY A 306 11.74 18.24 0.97
CA GLY A 306 12.29 18.67 -0.33
C GLY A 306 12.31 17.52 -1.31
N ALA A 307 12.96 16.42 -0.96
CA ALA A 307 13.08 15.21 -1.76
C ALA A 307 11.70 14.58 -2.04
N ALA A 308 10.84 14.48 -1.03
CA ALA A 308 9.46 14.02 -1.17
C ALA A 308 8.71 14.85 -2.24
N SER A 309 8.78 16.17 -2.15
CA SER A 309 8.14 17.07 -3.13
C SER A 309 8.66 16.89 -4.56
N VAL A 310 9.96 16.61 -4.72
CA VAL A 310 10.56 16.34 -6.04
C VAL A 310 10.00 15.05 -6.60
N ALA A 311 10.01 13.95 -5.84
CA ALA A 311 9.53 12.65 -6.28
C ALA A 311 8.04 12.69 -6.67
N TYR A 312 7.18 13.32 -5.88
CA TYR A 312 5.77 13.48 -6.23
C TYR A 312 5.55 14.31 -7.50
N ARG A 313 6.32 15.39 -7.70
CA ARG A 313 6.23 16.19 -8.94
C ARG A 313 6.71 15.42 -10.16
N GLN A 314 7.73 14.58 -10.02
CA GLN A 314 8.18 13.69 -11.10
C GLN A 314 7.10 12.69 -11.48
N ALA A 315 6.41 12.11 -10.47
CA ALA A 315 5.26 11.25 -10.73
C ALA A 315 4.15 11.97 -11.52
N LEU A 316 3.80 13.20 -11.12
CA LEU A 316 2.78 14.01 -11.80
C LEU A 316 3.21 14.50 -13.19
N PHE A 317 4.50 14.66 -13.45
CA PHE A 317 5.02 14.94 -14.79
C PHE A 317 4.81 13.74 -15.72
N VAL A 318 5.02 12.51 -15.21
CA VAL A 318 4.83 11.27 -15.99
C VAL A 318 3.35 10.94 -16.15
N LEU A 319 2.56 11.10 -15.08
CA LEU A 319 1.13 10.81 -15.06
C LEU A 319 0.38 11.97 -14.39
N PRO A 320 -0.14 12.93 -15.15
CA PRO A 320 -0.98 14.00 -14.62
C PRO A 320 -2.18 13.44 -13.83
N HIS A 321 -2.53 14.10 -12.73
CA HIS A 321 -3.63 13.70 -11.84
C HIS A 321 -3.44 12.34 -11.12
N HIS A 322 -2.19 11.85 -11.01
CA HIS A 322 -1.90 10.68 -10.19
C HIS A 322 -2.26 10.95 -8.72
N ALA A 323 -3.38 10.42 -8.26
CA ALA A 323 -3.96 10.74 -6.96
C ALA A 323 -3.00 10.51 -5.77
N PRO A 324 -2.22 9.40 -5.68
CA PRO A 324 -1.25 9.22 -4.60
C PRO A 324 -0.23 10.38 -4.53
N SER A 325 0.26 10.85 -5.66
CA SER A 325 1.24 11.94 -5.72
C SER A 325 0.64 13.30 -5.37
N GLU A 326 -0.61 13.57 -5.77
CA GLU A 326 -1.32 14.78 -5.36
C GLU A 326 -1.55 14.78 -3.84
N VAL A 327 -1.94 13.65 -3.25
CA VAL A 327 -2.08 13.50 -1.79
C VAL A 327 -0.73 13.66 -1.10
N GLY A 328 0.34 13.09 -1.65
CA GLY A 328 1.69 13.26 -1.15
C GLY A 328 2.14 14.73 -1.13
N LEU A 329 1.87 15.48 -2.19
CA LEU A 329 2.13 16.94 -2.22
C LEU A 329 1.28 17.68 -1.20
N ALA A 330 0.01 17.30 -0.99
CA ALA A 330 -0.83 17.91 0.05
C ALA A 330 -0.26 17.64 1.46
N LYS A 331 0.27 16.45 1.73
CA LYS A 331 0.99 16.16 2.99
C LYS A 331 2.20 17.08 3.16
N VAL A 332 2.97 17.32 2.09
CA VAL A 332 4.13 18.22 2.12
C VAL A 332 3.69 19.68 2.34
N GLU A 333 2.62 20.14 1.66
CA GLU A 333 2.03 21.46 1.86
C GLU A 333 1.60 21.66 3.32
N ALA A 334 0.84 20.71 3.88
CA ALA A 334 0.41 20.72 5.27
C ALA A 334 1.61 20.73 6.25
N ALA A 335 2.64 19.92 5.98
CA ALA A 335 3.86 19.87 6.79
C ALA A 335 4.65 21.19 6.75
N ARG A 336 4.52 21.99 5.70
CA ARG A 336 5.08 23.34 5.56
C ARG A 336 4.19 24.43 6.17
N GLY A 337 2.99 24.08 6.64
CA GLY A 337 2.04 25.01 7.25
C GLY A 337 0.97 25.54 6.27
N ASP A 338 1.04 25.23 4.98
CA ASP A 338 -0.02 25.59 4.01
C ASP A 338 -1.18 24.61 4.07
N LEU A 339 -1.94 24.66 5.17
CA LEU A 339 -3.14 23.85 5.34
C LEU A 339 -4.23 24.19 4.31
N ALA A 340 -4.30 25.44 3.86
CA ALA A 340 -5.30 25.86 2.88
C ALA A 340 -5.00 25.27 1.50
N GLY A 341 -3.73 25.29 1.05
CA GLY A 341 -3.29 24.64 -0.18
C GLY A 341 -3.53 23.13 -0.14
N ALA A 342 -3.12 22.47 0.97
CA ALA A 342 -3.34 21.05 1.17
C ALA A 342 -4.82 20.65 1.09
N ILE A 343 -5.72 21.41 1.74
CA ILE A 343 -7.18 21.18 1.68
C ILE A 343 -7.70 21.33 0.24
N ARG A 344 -7.28 22.36 -0.49
CA ARG A 344 -7.72 22.53 -1.89
C ARG A 344 -7.30 21.35 -2.76
N ARG A 345 -6.04 20.90 -2.63
CA ARG A 345 -5.51 19.77 -3.38
C ARG A 345 -6.23 18.47 -3.02
N LEU A 346 -6.37 18.17 -1.74
CA LEU A 346 -7.07 16.97 -1.26
C LEU A 346 -8.53 16.95 -1.71
N ARG A 347 -9.22 18.09 -1.68
CA ARG A 347 -10.59 18.20 -2.15
C ARG A 347 -10.69 17.86 -3.63
N GLY A 348 -9.81 18.39 -4.48
CA GLY A 348 -9.77 18.04 -5.89
C GLY A 348 -9.47 16.54 -6.14
N VAL A 349 -8.70 15.90 -5.28
CA VAL A 349 -8.50 14.43 -5.34
C VAL A 349 -9.79 13.71 -4.93
N VAL A 350 -10.39 14.08 -3.80
CA VAL A 350 -11.61 13.43 -3.27
C VAL A 350 -12.79 13.58 -4.22
N GLU A 351 -12.93 14.71 -4.91
CA GLU A 351 -13.99 14.92 -5.92
C GLU A 351 -13.88 13.96 -7.10
N ARG A 352 -12.66 13.56 -7.48
CA ARG A 352 -12.41 12.62 -8.59
C ARG A 352 -12.37 11.18 -8.13
N LEU A 353 -11.81 10.94 -6.96
CA LEU A 353 -11.50 9.61 -6.43
C LEU A 353 -11.64 9.64 -4.89
N PRO A 354 -12.87 9.59 -4.35
CA PRO A 354 -13.11 9.71 -2.90
C PRO A 354 -12.81 8.44 -2.13
N LEU A 355 -11.59 7.89 -2.30
CA LEU A 355 -11.15 6.75 -1.51
C LEU A 355 -11.07 7.13 -0.02
N PRO A 356 -11.46 6.25 0.92
CA PRO A 356 -11.48 6.55 2.36
C PRO A 356 -10.18 7.16 2.88
N GLN A 357 -8.99 6.67 2.47
CA GLN A 357 -7.72 7.26 2.91
C GLN A 357 -7.57 8.72 2.47
N TYR A 358 -8.09 9.09 1.30
CA TYR A 358 -8.03 10.47 0.82
C TYR A 358 -9.06 11.35 1.53
N VAL A 359 -10.25 10.78 1.79
CA VAL A 359 -11.29 11.42 2.59
C VAL A 359 -10.80 11.67 4.03
N VAL A 360 -10.14 10.68 4.65
CA VAL A 360 -9.53 10.81 5.97
C VAL A 360 -8.43 11.88 5.96
N ALA A 361 -7.54 11.85 4.97
CA ALA A 361 -6.48 12.86 4.83
C ALA A 361 -7.06 14.29 4.71
N LEU A 362 -8.14 14.47 3.95
CA LEU A 362 -8.87 15.75 3.85
C LEU A 362 -9.44 16.16 5.20
N GLY A 363 -10.24 15.30 5.83
CA GLY A 363 -10.90 15.58 7.09
C GLY A 363 -9.91 15.88 8.22
N GLU A 364 -8.80 15.15 8.32
CA GLU A 364 -7.75 15.40 9.32
C GLU A 364 -7.01 16.71 9.06
N THR A 365 -6.78 17.07 7.81
CA THR A 365 -6.19 18.37 7.45
C THR A 365 -7.17 19.52 7.77
N GLU A 366 -8.47 19.32 7.56
CA GLU A 366 -9.52 20.28 7.96
C GLU A 366 -9.60 20.42 9.48
N LEU A 367 -9.50 19.31 10.25
CA LEU A 367 -9.42 19.39 11.73
C LEU A 367 -8.20 20.17 12.19
N ALA A 368 -7.04 19.94 11.57
CA ALA A 368 -5.82 20.67 11.87
C ALA A 368 -5.93 22.16 11.54
N ALA A 369 -6.71 22.51 10.51
CA ALA A 369 -7.00 23.88 10.10
C ALA A 369 -8.12 24.56 10.93
N GLY A 370 -8.65 23.90 11.98
CA GLY A 370 -9.73 24.43 12.81
C GLY A 370 -11.10 24.45 12.11
N ARG A 371 -11.36 23.55 11.17
CA ARG A 371 -12.60 23.44 10.39
C ARG A 371 -13.41 22.17 10.74
N PRO A 372 -13.86 22.00 12.00
CA PRO A 372 -14.46 20.73 12.46
C PRO A 372 -15.80 20.40 11.77
N THR A 373 -16.55 21.39 11.32
CA THR A 373 -17.83 21.16 10.62
C THR A 373 -17.62 20.59 9.23
N ALA A 374 -16.64 21.11 8.47
CA ALA A 374 -16.26 20.56 7.17
C ALA A 374 -15.72 19.14 7.33
N ALA A 375 -14.77 18.94 8.26
CA ALA A 375 -14.20 17.63 8.54
C ALA A 375 -15.26 16.56 8.88
N ARG A 376 -16.25 16.89 9.75
CA ARG A 376 -17.33 15.94 10.07
C ARG A 376 -18.15 15.54 8.85
N ARG A 377 -18.48 16.52 7.98
CA ARG A 377 -19.22 16.27 6.75
C ARG A 377 -18.46 15.32 5.83
N ASP A 378 -17.17 15.59 5.61
CA ASP A 378 -16.37 14.85 4.65
C ASP A 378 -16.01 13.46 5.22
N LEU A 379 -15.65 13.34 6.49
CA LEU A 379 -15.40 12.05 7.17
C LEU A 379 -16.63 11.12 7.21
N ALA A 380 -17.86 11.65 7.15
CA ALA A 380 -19.08 10.83 7.07
C ALA A 380 -19.13 9.94 5.81
N LEU A 381 -18.40 10.32 4.76
CA LEU A 381 -18.30 9.53 3.52
C LEU A 381 -17.56 8.20 3.72
N VAL A 382 -16.63 8.12 4.68
CA VAL A 382 -15.81 6.90 4.91
C VAL A 382 -16.67 5.66 5.14
N GLY A 383 -17.78 5.81 5.89
CA GLY A 383 -18.69 4.69 6.14
C GLY A 383 -19.48 4.25 4.90
N VAL A 384 -19.78 5.15 3.99
CA VAL A 384 -20.44 4.84 2.70
C VAL A 384 -19.47 4.07 1.83
N GLU A 385 -18.26 4.58 1.69
CA GLU A 385 -17.18 3.99 0.89
C GLU A 385 -16.83 2.59 1.34
N GLY A 386 -16.64 2.38 2.66
CA GLY A 386 -16.36 1.07 3.21
C GLY A 386 -17.45 0.02 2.87
N ARG A 387 -18.72 0.43 2.80
CA ARG A 387 -19.81 -0.48 2.39
C ARG A 387 -19.76 -0.82 0.89
N LEU A 388 -19.41 0.14 0.04
CA LEU A 388 -19.25 -0.09 -1.40
C LEU A 388 -18.11 -1.06 -1.68
N LEU A 389 -16.99 -0.88 -1.00
CA LEU A 389 -15.82 -1.76 -1.07
C LEU A 389 -16.14 -3.19 -0.64
N ALA A 390 -16.84 -3.33 0.48
CA ALA A 390 -17.25 -4.63 0.98
C ALA A 390 -18.14 -5.39 -0.03
N ARG A 391 -19.01 -4.67 -0.78
CA ARG A 391 -19.78 -5.26 -1.88
C ARG A 391 -18.90 -5.75 -3.04
N GLY A 392 -17.76 -5.11 -3.27
CA GLY A 392 -16.72 -5.56 -4.21
C GLY A 392 -15.85 -6.70 -3.69
N GLY A 393 -16.11 -7.16 -2.46
CA GLY A 393 -15.35 -8.22 -1.80
C GLY A 393 -14.02 -7.74 -1.17
N VAL A 394 -13.83 -6.43 -0.99
CA VAL A 394 -12.62 -5.86 -0.38
C VAL A 394 -12.76 -5.86 1.15
N ASN A 395 -11.79 -6.43 1.84
CA ASN A 395 -11.70 -6.34 3.29
C ASN A 395 -11.00 -5.04 3.71
N THR A 396 -11.77 -4.15 4.33
CA THR A 396 -11.30 -2.83 4.80
C THR A 396 -11.15 -2.76 6.32
N ASP A 397 -11.12 -3.89 7.01
CA ASP A 397 -11.19 -3.94 8.47
C ASP A 397 -10.05 -3.19 9.17
N VAL A 398 -8.82 -3.18 8.62
CA VAL A 398 -7.69 -2.40 9.20
C VAL A 398 -7.95 -0.91 9.13
N ASP A 399 -8.31 -0.42 7.95
CA ASP A 399 -8.46 1.02 7.70
C ASP A 399 -9.67 1.58 8.43
N LEU A 400 -10.79 0.83 8.42
CA LEU A 400 -11.98 1.19 9.17
C LEU A 400 -11.77 1.10 10.69
N ALA A 401 -10.90 0.17 11.17
CA ALA A 401 -10.56 0.12 12.59
C ALA A 401 -9.81 1.37 13.04
N LEU A 402 -8.84 1.83 12.26
CA LEU A 402 -8.11 3.08 12.53
C LEU A 402 -9.05 4.29 12.46
N PHE A 403 -9.89 4.35 11.43
CA PHE A 403 -10.89 5.42 11.30
C PHE A 403 -11.86 5.46 12.49
N GLU A 404 -12.42 4.31 12.90
CA GLU A 404 -13.35 4.24 14.03
C GLU A 404 -12.66 4.55 15.36
N ALA A 405 -11.37 4.24 15.50
CA ALA A 405 -10.59 4.58 16.69
C ALA A 405 -10.40 6.10 16.83
N ASP A 406 -10.18 6.81 15.72
CA ASP A 406 -9.88 8.24 15.75
C ASP A 406 -11.11 9.13 15.61
N HIS A 407 -12.11 8.73 14.83
CA HIS A 407 -13.22 9.58 14.39
C HIS A 407 -14.61 8.98 14.62
N GLY A 408 -14.69 7.73 15.10
CA GLY A 408 -15.95 7.01 15.26
C GLY A 408 -16.10 6.35 16.64
N SER A 409 -16.47 5.05 16.62
CA SER A 409 -16.72 4.25 17.82
C SER A 409 -15.51 3.39 18.21
N PRO A 410 -14.85 3.64 19.34
CA PRO A 410 -13.73 2.81 19.81
C PRO A 410 -14.08 1.33 20.00
N THR A 411 -15.29 1.02 20.43
CA THR A 411 -15.76 -0.37 20.56
C THR A 411 -15.85 -1.08 19.20
N ARG A 412 -16.36 -0.36 18.19
CA ARG A 412 -16.38 -0.86 16.82
C ARG A 412 -14.97 -1.00 16.24
N ALA A 413 -14.08 -0.07 16.56
CA ALA A 413 -12.67 -0.14 16.19
C ALA A 413 -12.02 -1.44 16.66
N VAL A 414 -12.20 -1.82 17.94
CA VAL A 414 -11.68 -3.09 18.50
C VAL A 414 -12.25 -4.30 17.76
N THR A 415 -13.54 -4.29 17.44
CA THR A 415 -14.18 -5.39 16.71
C THR A 415 -13.59 -5.57 15.32
N LEU A 416 -13.44 -4.48 14.58
CA LEU A 416 -12.83 -4.46 13.25
C LEU A 416 -11.36 -4.89 13.30
N ALA A 417 -10.57 -4.33 14.22
CA ALA A 417 -9.16 -4.65 14.36
C ALA A 417 -8.91 -6.12 14.75
N ARG A 418 -9.79 -6.73 15.58
CA ARG A 418 -9.72 -8.16 15.87
C ARG A 418 -9.98 -9.02 14.63
N ARG A 419 -10.94 -8.65 13.79
CA ARG A 419 -11.20 -9.36 12.53
C ARG A 419 -10.00 -9.20 11.57
N ALA A 420 -9.46 -7.99 11.46
CA ALA A 420 -8.26 -7.72 10.67
C ALA A 420 -7.07 -8.61 11.10
N TRP A 421 -6.81 -8.67 12.41
CA TRP A 421 -5.77 -9.53 12.96
C TRP A 421 -6.02 -11.03 12.68
N ALA A 422 -7.24 -11.50 12.84
CA ALA A 422 -7.59 -12.90 12.56
C ALA A 422 -7.37 -13.26 11.09
N GLY A 423 -7.65 -12.34 10.16
CA GLY A 423 -7.46 -12.52 8.71
C GLY A 423 -5.99 -12.42 8.29
N ALA A 424 -5.30 -11.40 8.77
CA ALA A 424 -3.96 -10.99 8.34
C ALA A 424 -3.13 -10.49 9.54
N PRO A 425 -2.42 -11.37 10.28
CA PRO A 425 -1.70 -11.02 11.51
C PRO A 425 -0.36 -10.33 11.24
N SER A 426 -0.40 -9.20 10.53
CA SER A 426 0.75 -8.36 10.19
C SER A 426 1.07 -7.33 11.27
N VAL A 427 2.19 -6.62 11.13
CA VAL A 427 2.53 -5.47 11.99
C VAL A 427 1.50 -4.36 11.87
N ARG A 428 0.89 -4.17 10.68
CA ARG A 428 -0.18 -3.18 10.46
C ARG A 428 -1.45 -3.49 11.25
N SER A 429 -1.92 -4.74 11.17
CA SER A 429 -3.10 -5.15 11.94
C SER A 429 -2.83 -5.18 13.45
N ALA A 430 -1.58 -5.41 13.88
CA ALA A 430 -1.17 -5.26 15.27
C ALA A 430 -1.24 -3.80 15.73
N ASP A 431 -0.77 -2.85 14.92
CA ASP A 431 -0.87 -1.42 15.20
C ASP A 431 -2.32 -0.97 15.34
N ALA A 432 -3.17 -1.31 14.35
CA ALA A 432 -4.59 -0.99 14.38
C ALA A 432 -5.29 -1.56 15.63
N LEU A 433 -4.96 -2.80 16.03
CA LEU A 433 -5.54 -3.42 17.22
C LEU A 433 -5.03 -2.76 18.51
N GLY A 434 -3.76 -2.40 18.59
CA GLY A 434 -3.16 -1.67 19.70
C GLY A 434 -3.78 -0.28 19.87
N TRP A 435 -3.92 0.44 18.78
CA TRP A 435 -4.56 1.74 18.77
C TRP A 435 -6.03 1.67 19.15
N ALA A 436 -6.79 0.73 18.58
CA ALA A 436 -8.20 0.51 18.91
C ALA A 436 -8.42 0.21 20.40
N HIS A 437 -7.60 -0.67 21.01
CA HIS A 437 -7.65 -0.94 22.45
C HIS A 437 -7.35 0.31 23.27
N THR A 438 -6.32 1.07 22.89
CA THR A 438 -5.95 2.32 23.57
C THR A 438 -7.12 3.31 23.57
N ARG A 439 -7.77 3.48 22.42
CA ARG A 439 -8.91 4.40 22.26
C ARG A 439 -10.17 3.92 22.96
N ALA A 440 -10.31 2.60 23.14
CA ALA A 440 -11.42 1.98 23.87
C ALA A 440 -11.21 1.94 25.40
N GLY A 441 -10.12 2.54 25.93
CA GLY A 441 -9.87 2.62 27.35
C GLY A 441 -9.10 1.43 27.95
N ASP A 442 -8.51 0.57 27.11
CA ASP A 442 -7.62 -0.54 27.51
C ASP A 442 -6.18 -0.28 27.01
N PRO A 443 -5.48 0.72 27.59
CA PRO A 443 -4.14 1.08 27.13
C PRO A 443 -3.09 0.00 27.44
N VAL A 444 -3.32 -0.86 28.45
CA VAL A 444 -2.41 -1.98 28.75
C VAL A 444 -2.39 -2.99 27.62
N ALA A 445 -3.56 -3.37 27.08
CA ALA A 445 -3.63 -4.14 25.85
C ALA A 445 -3.03 -3.38 24.67
N GLY A 446 -3.27 -2.05 24.59
CA GLY A 446 -2.67 -1.18 23.60
C GLY A 446 -1.16 -1.30 23.54
N VAL A 447 -0.47 -1.23 24.67
CA VAL A 447 1.00 -1.38 24.76
C VAL A 447 1.46 -2.78 24.32
N ARG A 448 0.76 -3.84 24.74
CA ARG A 448 1.11 -5.21 24.31
C ARG A 448 1.06 -5.37 22.78
N TRP A 449 0.06 -4.78 22.15
CA TRP A 449 -0.09 -4.80 20.70
C TRP A 449 0.90 -3.86 20.00
N ALA A 450 1.22 -2.72 20.59
CA ALA A 450 2.26 -1.81 20.08
C ALA A 450 3.64 -2.50 19.99
N HIS A 451 4.01 -3.29 21.01
CA HIS A 451 5.23 -4.11 20.94
C HIS A 451 5.21 -5.10 19.76
N ARG A 452 4.03 -5.68 19.45
CA ARG A 452 3.90 -6.55 18.27
C ARG A 452 3.98 -5.79 16.96
N ALA A 453 3.42 -4.59 16.90
CA ALA A 453 3.50 -3.73 15.72
C ALA A 453 4.95 -3.30 15.43
N LEU A 454 5.72 -3.00 16.48
CA LEU A 454 7.10 -2.53 16.38
C LEU A 454 8.15 -3.66 16.40
N ARG A 455 7.74 -4.94 16.42
CA ARG A 455 8.65 -6.11 16.59
C ARG A 455 9.73 -6.24 15.50
N LEU A 456 9.51 -5.68 14.33
CA LEU A 456 10.47 -5.68 13.22
C LEU A 456 11.43 -4.49 13.26
N GLY A 457 11.28 -3.58 14.21
CA GLY A 457 12.09 -2.37 14.30
C GLY A 457 11.58 -1.22 13.43
N SER A 458 10.32 -1.26 12.98
CA SER A 458 9.71 -0.21 12.18
C SER A 458 9.93 1.18 12.79
N ARG A 459 10.27 2.15 11.95
CA ARG A 459 10.43 3.57 12.29
C ARG A 459 9.27 4.43 11.75
N ASP A 460 8.15 3.81 11.41
CA ASP A 460 6.96 4.53 10.99
C ASP A 460 6.50 5.49 12.11
N PRO A 461 6.43 6.81 11.85
CA PRO A 461 6.11 7.80 12.89
C PRO A 461 4.69 7.64 13.45
N MET A 462 3.72 7.11 12.66
CA MET A 462 2.37 6.86 13.16
C MET A 462 2.33 5.66 14.10
N PHE A 463 3.02 4.55 13.77
CA PHE A 463 3.14 3.40 14.68
C PHE A 463 3.79 3.80 16.00
N LEU A 464 4.87 4.59 15.93
CA LEU A 464 5.56 5.11 17.10
C LEU A 464 4.67 6.09 17.90
N TYR A 465 3.85 6.89 17.23
CA TYR A 465 2.87 7.77 17.88
C TYR A 465 1.79 6.97 18.61
N HIS A 466 1.16 5.99 17.95
CA HIS A 466 0.15 5.12 18.56
C HIS A 466 0.72 4.41 19.79
N ALA A 467 1.91 3.82 19.65
CA ALA A 467 2.63 3.15 20.75
C ALA A 467 2.91 4.11 21.91
N GLY A 468 3.44 5.30 21.61
CA GLY A 468 3.74 6.31 22.63
C GLY A 468 2.51 6.82 23.36
N MET A 469 1.39 7.00 22.67
CA MET A 469 0.13 7.40 23.27
C MET A 469 -0.50 6.28 24.11
N ALA A 470 -0.38 5.01 23.67
CA ALA A 470 -0.77 3.85 24.45
C ALA A 470 0.02 3.75 25.76
N ALA A 471 1.34 3.84 25.69
CA ALA A 471 2.22 3.81 26.87
C ALA A 471 1.93 4.98 27.81
N ARG A 472 1.68 6.18 27.29
CA ARG A 472 1.28 7.34 28.09
C ARG A 472 -0.02 7.08 28.86
N ALA A 473 -1.03 6.54 28.19
CA ALA A 473 -2.33 6.22 28.78
C ALA A 473 -2.23 5.07 29.79
N ALA A 474 -1.30 4.13 29.62
CA ALA A 474 -1.00 3.05 30.56
C ALA A 474 -0.16 3.49 31.76
N GLY A 475 0.32 4.75 31.81
CA GLY A 475 1.18 5.25 32.89
C GLY A 475 2.67 4.89 32.70
N GLU A 476 3.07 4.27 31.61
CA GLU A 476 4.44 3.84 31.29
C GLU A 476 5.27 5.02 30.74
N ARG A 477 5.55 6.02 31.63
CA ARG A 477 6.14 7.32 31.25
C ARG A 477 7.44 7.18 30.42
N SER A 478 8.37 6.35 30.86
CA SER A 478 9.67 6.16 30.16
C SER A 478 9.49 5.56 28.77
N LEU A 479 8.57 4.63 28.61
CA LEU A 479 8.25 4.01 27.32
C LEU A 479 7.56 5.01 26.39
N ALA A 480 6.59 5.75 26.91
CA ALA A 480 5.90 6.82 26.19
C ALA A 480 6.89 7.88 25.70
N HIS A 481 7.82 8.32 26.56
CA HIS A 481 8.85 9.28 26.21
C HIS A 481 9.73 8.76 25.05
N ARG A 482 10.22 7.52 25.14
CA ARG A 482 11.05 6.93 24.07
C ARG A 482 10.32 6.86 22.73
N TRP A 483 9.09 6.34 22.70
CA TRP A 483 8.35 6.17 21.46
C TRP A 483 7.92 7.49 20.82
N LEU A 484 7.44 8.46 21.64
CA LEU A 484 7.06 9.79 21.12
C LEU A 484 8.29 10.58 20.64
N THR A 485 9.42 10.47 21.32
CA THR A 485 10.69 11.05 20.85
C THR A 485 11.10 10.44 19.54
N SER A 486 11.02 9.11 19.40
CA SER A 486 11.36 8.41 18.15
C SER A 486 10.43 8.80 16.99
N ALA A 487 9.13 8.98 17.25
CA ALA A 487 8.17 9.43 16.23
C ALA A 487 8.55 10.82 15.69
N LEU A 488 8.80 11.77 16.60
CA LEU A 488 9.16 13.15 16.23
C LEU A 488 10.58 13.25 15.64
N ALA A 489 11.50 12.36 16.03
CA ALA A 489 12.83 12.29 15.45
C ALA A 489 12.82 11.72 14.03
N ALA A 490 11.92 10.77 13.72
CA ALA A 490 11.74 10.25 12.37
C ALA A 490 11.18 11.33 11.43
N ASN A 491 10.09 11.97 11.82
CA ASN A 491 9.54 13.13 11.12
C ASN A 491 8.76 14.03 12.10
N PRO A 492 9.25 15.23 12.42
CA PRO A 492 8.54 16.13 13.33
C PRO A 492 7.22 16.69 12.78
N ARG A 493 6.91 16.42 11.52
CA ARG A 493 5.73 16.89 10.78
C ARG A 493 4.99 15.76 10.06
N PHE A 494 5.06 14.55 10.59
CA PHE A 494 4.48 13.34 9.98
C PHE A 494 2.96 13.42 9.75
N SER A 495 2.27 14.27 10.49
CA SER A 495 0.84 14.55 10.36
C SER A 495 0.52 15.95 10.87
N PRO A 496 -0.32 16.73 10.17
CA PRO A 496 -0.74 18.05 10.65
C PRO A 496 -1.57 17.96 11.93
N LEU A 497 -2.26 16.84 12.17
CA LEU A 497 -3.11 16.61 13.33
C LEU A 497 -2.36 15.93 14.47
N TYR A 498 -1.58 14.88 14.20
CA TYR A 498 -1.00 14.01 15.24
C TYR A 498 0.40 14.43 15.68
N ALA A 499 1.23 15.01 14.83
CA ALA A 499 2.56 15.46 15.23
C ALA A 499 2.52 16.56 16.32
N PRO A 500 1.62 17.58 16.26
CA PRO A 500 1.44 18.51 17.38
C PRO A 500 0.92 17.85 18.65
N ARG A 501 0.10 16.81 18.53
CA ARG A 501 -0.40 16.04 19.70
C ARG A 501 0.75 15.25 20.34
N ALA A 502 1.60 14.61 19.55
CA ALA A 502 2.81 13.93 20.03
C ALA A 502 3.74 14.88 20.80
N ALA A 503 4.01 16.07 20.25
CA ALA A 503 4.86 17.07 20.87
C ALA A 503 4.28 17.57 22.22
N ARG A 504 2.96 17.84 22.26
CA ARG A 504 2.30 18.21 23.53
C ARG A 504 2.33 17.08 24.57
N ALA A 505 2.10 15.84 24.13
CA ALA A 505 2.16 14.67 24.99
C ALA A 505 3.55 14.49 25.59
N LEU A 506 4.60 14.60 24.75
CA LEU A 506 5.99 14.49 25.18
C LEU A 506 6.36 15.61 26.18
N LYS A 507 5.96 16.86 25.92
CA LYS A 507 6.16 17.97 26.86
C LYS A 507 5.50 17.74 28.22
N GLY A 508 4.31 17.13 28.24
CA GLY A 508 3.56 16.81 29.47
C GLY A 508 4.11 15.62 30.25
N LEU A 509 5.03 14.82 29.68
CA LEU A 509 5.69 13.75 30.42
C LEU A 509 6.80 14.28 31.38
N GLY A 510 7.30 15.49 31.16
CA GLY A 510 8.44 16.02 31.87
C GLY A 510 9.76 15.35 31.42
N ARG A 511 10.88 15.94 31.82
CA ARG A 511 12.20 15.29 31.68
C ARG A 511 12.37 14.20 32.71
#